data_d795314976d13aca0ca090adb6bc2b3f
#
_entry.id   d795314976d13aca0ca090adb6bc2b3f
#
_cell.length_a   1.000
_cell.length_b   1.000
_cell.length_c   1.000
_cell.angle_alpha   90.00
_cell.angle_beta   90.00
_cell.angle_gamma   90.00
#
_symmetry.space_group_name_H-M   'P 1'
#
loop_
_entity.id
_entity.type
_entity.pdbx_description
1 polymer ?
#
loop_
_entity_poly.entity_id
_entity_poly.type
_entity_poly.pdbx_seq_one_letter_code
_entity_poly.pdbx_strand_id
1 'polypeptide(L)'
;MILLGDPLKKLLPYLLLNIVVSALTMLLVLVIWNKTHPLASQVVRTNLGQQGTAQMQTATSMAPPSTDAVLEVQSVLVPGDLEAEKVTLRSASTQEVDLKGWQVSNGSGQTYTFPSLTLYPGGVIVLYSKSGVNTSAELYWGLSKSAWAHGATVTVTDAAGNVREQYGIP
;
A
#
# COMPACT_ATOMS: atom_id res chain seq x y z
N MET A 1 43.23 51.66 7.82
CA MET A 1 43.11 50.33 8.44
C MET A 1 41.66 50.15 8.87
N ILE A 2 40.86 49.61 7.98
CA ILE A 2 39.41 49.46 8.15
C ILE A 2 39.18 48.16 8.89
N LEU A 3 38.76 48.26 10.18
CA LEU A 3 38.32 47.13 10.98
C LEU A 3 36.95 46.69 10.45
N LEU A 4 36.96 45.70 9.58
CA LEU A 4 35.76 44.97 9.21
C LEU A 4 35.33 44.14 10.44
N GLY A 5 34.42 44.67 11.22
CA GLY A 5 33.81 43.93 12.33
C GLY A 5 33.04 42.77 11.77
N ASP A 6 33.46 41.55 12.18
CA ASP A 6 32.99 40.26 11.68
C ASP A 6 31.46 40.11 11.78
N PRO A 7 30.69 40.26 10.70
CA PRO A 7 29.25 39.99 10.71
C PRO A 7 28.98 38.48 10.99
N LEU A 8 29.96 37.63 10.75
CA LEU A 8 29.84 36.19 11.01
C LEU A 8 29.65 35.86 12.50
N LYS A 9 30.29 36.60 13.41
CA LYS A 9 30.15 36.31 14.86
C LYS A 9 28.75 36.60 15.38
N LYS A 10 28.01 37.51 14.74
CA LYS A 10 26.61 37.79 15.10
C LYS A 10 25.63 36.78 14.52
N LEU A 11 25.99 36.12 13.44
CA LEU A 11 25.15 35.10 12.79
C LEU A 11 25.37 33.71 13.39
N LEU A 12 26.51 33.46 14.03
CA LEU A 12 26.89 32.17 14.61
C LEU A 12 25.83 31.58 15.56
N PRO A 13 25.23 32.35 16.51
CA PRO A 13 24.21 31.81 17.40
C PRO A 13 22.92 31.38 16.66
N TYR A 14 22.55 32.12 15.62
CA TYR A 14 21.38 31.79 14.81
C TYR A 14 21.62 30.53 13.94
N LEU A 15 22.85 30.36 13.44
CA LEU A 15 23.26 29.16 12.69
C LEU A 15 23.26 27.94 13.60
N LEU A 16 23.80 28.05 14.80
CA LEU A 16 23.79 26.97 15.79
C LEU A 16 22.38 26.61 16.22
N LEU A 17 21.51 27.60 16.44
CA LEU A 17 20.11 27.37 16.78
C LEU A 17 19.40 26.59 15.67
N ASN A 18 19.62 26.96 14.41
CA ASN A 18 19.00 26.30 13.26
C ASN A 18 19.46 24.82 13.14
N ILE A 19 20.74 24.56 13.36
CA ILE A 19 21.29 23.19 13.35
C ILE A 19 20.65 22.35 14.48
N VAL A 20 20.52 22.91 15.67
CA VAL A 20 19.91 22.18 16.81
C VAL A 20 18.44 21.90 16.55
N VAL A 21 17.69 22.87 16.05
CA VAL A 21 16.26 22.68 15.72
C VAL A 21 16.10 21.63 14.62
N SER A 22 16.93 21.67 13.57
CA SER A 22 16.89 20.69 12.49
C SER A 22 17.23 19.28 12.98
N ALA A 23 18.22 19.14 13.86
CA ALA A 23 18.58 17.84 14.44
C ALA A 23 17.47 17.27 15.33
N LEU A 24 16.81 18.13 16.14
CA LEU A 24 15.69 17.72 16.99
C LEU A 24 14.47 17.27 16.16
N THR A 25 14.14 18.01 15.10
CA THR A 25 13.04 17.62 14.20
C THR A 25 13.31 16.28 13.50
N MET A 26 14.54 16.06 13.04
CA MET A 26 14.92 14.80 12.41
C MET A 26 14.87 13.61 13.39
N LEU A 27 15.30 13.83 14.63
CA LEU A 27 15.21 12.83 15.71
C LEU A 27 13.75 12.50 16.05
N LEU A 28 12.89 13.52 16.11
CA LEU A 28 11.47 13.35 16.40
C LEU A 28 10.77 12.55 15.30
N VAL A 29 11.07 12.85 14.02
CA VAL A 29 10.57 12.09 12.87
C VAL A 29 11.04 10.63 12.94
N LEU A 30 12.31 10.37 13.25
CA LEU A 30 12.85 9.01 13.39
C LEU A 30 12.18 8.24 14.54
N VAL A 31 11.91 8.88 15.69
CA VAL A 31 11.23 8.23 16.82
C VAL A 31 9.78 7.90 16.47
N ILE A 32 9.07 8.79 15.79
CA ILE A 32 7.69 8.54 15.32
C ILE A 32 7.71 7.41 14.29
N TRP A 33 8.63 7.46 13.32
CA TRP A 33 8.79 6.41 12.31
C TRP A 33 9.04 5.03 12.93
N ASN A 34 9.95 4.96 13.92
CA ASN A 34 10.28 3.69 14.58
C ASN A 34 9.14 3.15 15.46
N LYS A 35 8.24 4.02 15.98
CA LYS A 35 7.04 3.60 16.71
C LYS A 35 5.92 3.10 15.78
N THR A 36 5.82 3.68 14.59
CA THR A 36 4.78 3.32 13.60
C THR A 36 5.18 2.16 12.71
N HIS A 37 6.50 1.83 12.63
CA HIS A 37 7.04 0.72 11.85
C HIS A 37 7.91 -0.18 12.74
N PRO A 38 7.32 -0.97 13.66
CA PRO A 38 8.08 -1.96 14.41
C PRO A 38 8.66 -2.96 13.42
N LEU A 39 10.00 -3.08 13.40
CA LEU A 39 10.68 -4.13 12.67
C LEU A 39 10.16 -5.47 13.21
N ALA A 40 9.35 -6.15 12.43
CA ALA A 40 8.89 -7.49 12.75
C ALA A 40 10.11 -8.42 12.79
N SER A 41 10.57 -8.71 14.01
CA SER A 41 11.59 -9.73 14.26
C SER A 41 11.01 -11.08 13.80
N GLN A 42 11.53 -11.60 12.71
CA GLN A 42 11.23 -12.96 12.25
C GLN A 42 11.80 -13.95 13.28
N VAL A 43 10.91 -14.45 14.12
CA VAL A 43 11.20 -15.60 14.96
C VAL A 43 11.12 -16.84 14.05
N VAL A 44 12.27 -17.34 13.64
CA VAL A 44 12.39 -18.67 13.03
C VAL A 44 12.04 -19.70 14.11
N ARG A 45 10.82 -20.21 14.08
CA ARG A 45 10.42 -21.38 14.86
C ARG A 45 10.71 -22.62 14.05
N THR A 46 11.80 -23.28 14.38
CA THR A 46 12.08 -24.68 13.99
C THR A 46 11.07 -25.57 14.73
N ASN A 47 10.04 -26.06 14.04
CA ASN A 47 9.17 -27.11 14.58
C ASN A 47 9.77 -28.48 14.28
N LEU A 48 10.38 -29.10 15.31
CA LEU A 48 10.55 -30.53 15.38
C LEU A 48 9.25 -31.16 15.92
N GLY A 49 8.81 -32.16 15.20
CA GLY A 49 7.67 -33.00 15.28
C GLY A 49 6.90 -33.20 16.58
N GLN A 50 5.60 -33.33 16.41
CA GLN A 50 4.79 -34.28 17.17
C GLN A 50 3.52 -34.63 16.39
N GLN A 51 3.35 -35.91 16.10
CA GLN A 51 2.11 -36.52 15.64
C GLN A 51 1.06 -36.52 16.74
N GLY A 52 -0.19 -36.23 16.39
CA GLY A 52 -1.32 -36.38 17.31
C GLY A 52 -2.65 -36.05 16.65
N THR A 53 -3.33 -37.12 16.19
CA THR A 53 -4.79 -37.34 16.05
C THR A 53 -5.74 -36.18 15.72
N ALA A 54 -6.51 -36.46 14.68
CA ALA A 54 -7.63 -35.74 14.09
C ALA A 54 -8.67 -35.20 15.09
N GLN A 55 -9.06 -33.93 14.87
CA GLN A 55 -10.43 -33.48 15.08
C GLN A 55 -10.83 -32.55 13.94
N MET A 56 -11.87 -32.98 13.26
CA MET A 56 -12.54 -32.29 12.18
C MET A 56 -13.23 -31.04 12.77
N GLN A 57 -12.67 -29.86 12.53
CA GLN A 57 -13.40 -28.61 12.66
C GLN A 57 -13.44 -27.96 11.29
N THR A 58 -14.63 -27.86 10.75
CA THR A 58 -14.96 -27.05 9.59
C THR A 58 -14.63 -25.58 9.88
N ALA A 59 -13.38 -25.21 9.70
CA ALA A 59 -12.97 -23.82 9.61
C ALA A 59 -13.10 -23.42 8.16
N THR A 60 -13.92 -22.42 7.89
CA THR A 60 -13.96 -21.69 6.63
C THR A 60 -12.52 -21.31 6.29
N SER A 61 -11.97 -22.00 5.29
CA SER A 61 -10.61 -21.78 4.80
C SER A 61 -10.56 -20.40 4.15
N MET A 62 -10.11 -19.41 4.92
CA MET A 62 -9.41 -18.30 4.29
C MET A 62 -8.12 -18.90 3.72
N ALA A 63 -8.04 -18.99 2.40
CA ALA A 63 -6.83 -19.39 1.72
C ALA A 63 -5.68 -18.51 2.20
N PRO A 64 -4.51 -19.09 2.54
CA PRO A 64 -3.34 -18.29 2.85
C PRO A 64 -3.01 -17.42 1.62
N PRO A 65 -2.55 -16.17 1.83
CA PRO A 65 -2.10 -15.35 0.71
C PRO A 65 -1.08 -16.13 -0.09
N SER A 66 -1.34 -16.26 -1.38
CA SER A 66 -0.44 -16.96 -2.30
C SER A 66 0.92 -16.27 -2.22
N THR A 67 1.98 -17.05 -1.99
CA THR A 67 3.37 -16.56 -1.87
C THR A 67 3.86 -15.87 -3.17
N ASP A 68 3.02 -15.80 -4.20
CA ASP A 68 3.22 -15.16 -5.50
C ASP A 68 2.28 -13.97 -5.71
N ALA A 69 1.92 -13.24 -4.67
CA ALA A 69 1.18 -11.99 -4.82
C ALA A 69 2.04 -11.00 -5.61
N VAL A 70 1.70 -10.82 -6.89
CA VAL A 70 2.39 -9.90 -7.81
C VAL A 70 1.86 -8.49 -7.64
N LEU A 71 0.60 -8.36 -7.23
CA LEU A 71 -0.11 -7.11 -6.99
C LEU A 71 -0.92 -7.23 -5.69
N GLU A 72 -0.61 -6.39 -4.71
CA GLU A 72 -1.24 -6.38 -3.38
C GLU A 72 -2.21 -5.21 -3.25
N VAL A 73 -3.36 -5.44 -2.61
CA VAL A 73 -4.26 -4.39 -2.18
C VAL A 73 -3.79 -3.85 -0.83
N GLN A 74 -3.28 -2.63 -0.81
CA GLN A 74 -2.80 -2.01 0.43
C GLN A 74 -3.93 -1.46 1.29
N SER A 75 -4.94 -0.87 0.66
CA SER A 75 -6.08 -0.27 1.37
C SER A 75 -7.25 0.00 0.44
N VAL A 76 -8.44 0.03 1.04
CA VAL A 76 -9.65 0.63 0.46
C VAL A 76 -10.06 1.77 1.39
N LEU A 77 -10.09 2.98 0.87
CA LEU A 77 -10.40 4.18 1.64
C LEU A 77 -11.82 4.66 1.32
N VAL A 78 -12.52 5.09 2.37
CA VAL A 78 -13.86 5.68 2.33
C VAL A 78 -14.86 4.82 1.53
N PRO A 79 -14.98 3.50 1.82
CA PRO A 79 -15.92 2.64 1.11
C PRO A 79 -17.36 3.15 1.28
N GLY A 80 -18.15 3.14 0.21
CA GLY A 80 -19.52 3.64 0.20
C GLY A 80 -19.69 5.08 -0.29
N ASP A 81 -18.60 5.84 -0.41
CA ASP A 81 -18.62 7.21 -0.94
C ASP A 81 -17.95 7.26 -2.31
N LEU A 82 -18.77 7.32 -3.38
CA LEU A 82 -18.30 7.33 -4.76
C LEU A 82 -17.22 8.40 -5.03
N GLU A 83 -17.35 9.58 -4.43
CA GLU A 83 -16.44 10.71 -4.70
C GLU A 83 -15.08 10.58 -4.01
N ALA A 84 -15.06 9.84 -2.90
CA ALA A 84 -13.89 9.71 -2.05
C ALA A 84 -13.29 8.30 -2.05
N GLU A 85 -14.07 7.26 -2.42
CA GLU A 85 -13.60 5.88 -2.36
C GLU A 85 -12.51 5.59 -3.38
N LYS A 86 -11.51 4.86 -2.92
CA LYS A 86 -10.38 4.44 -3.75
C LYS A 86 -9.73 3.18 -3.21
N VAL A 87 -9.18 2.40 -4.12
CA VAL A 87 -8.36 1.23 -3.83
C VAL A 87 -6.91 1.57 -4.15
N THR A 88 -6.01 1.34 -3.21
CA THR A 88 -4.56 1.48 -3.41
C THR A 88 -3.96 0.10 -3.63
N LEU A 89 -3.28 -0.06 -4.74
CA LEU A 89 -2.61 -1.29 -5.16
C LEU A 89 -1.11 -1.05 -5.26
N ARG A 90 -0.32 -2.04 -4.85
CA ARG A 90 1.15 -1.98 -4.91
C ARG A 90 1.71 -3.23 -5.57
N SER A 91 2.76 -3.06 -6.38
CA SER A 91 3.54 -4.19 -6.87
C SER A 91 4.37 -4.81 -5.74
N ALA A 92 4.13 -6.08 -5.44
CA ALA A 92 4.97 -6.90 -4.58
C ALA A 92 6.04 -7.67 -5.39
N SER A 93 5.98 -7.60 -6.72
CA SER A 93 6.95 -8.23 -7.61
C SER A 93 8.32 -7.57 -7.51
N THR A 94 9.37 -8.36 -7.69
CA THR A 94 10.75 -7.88 -7.84
C THR A 94 11.09 -7.50 -9.29
N GLN A 95 10.16 -7.72 -10.21
CA GLN A 95 10.27 -7.40 -11.63
C GLN A 95 9.12 -6.48 -12.04
N GLU A 96 9.25 -5.85 -13.21
CA GLU A 96 8.13 -5.11 -13.82
C GLU A 96 6.98 -6.05 -14.18
N VAL A 97 5.76 -5.56 -14.05
CA VAL A 97 4.52 -6.30 -14.31
C VAL A 97 3.69 -5.52 -15.31
N ASP A 98 3.34 -6.15 -16.43
CA ASP A 98 2.34 -5.61 -17.35
C ASP A 98 0.94 -5.93 -16.81
N LEU A 99 0.19 -4.89 -16.45
CA LEU A 99 -1.17 -5.02 -15.93
C LEU A 99 -2.24 -5.10 -17.02
N LYS A 100 -1.87 -5.11 -18.30
CA LYS A 100 -2.84 -5.22 -19.38
C LYS A 100 -3.76 -6.41 -19.21
N GLY A 101 -5.07 -6.15 -19.12
CA GLY A 101 -6.08 -7.21 -18.99
C GLY A 101 -6.24 -7.79 -17.59
N TRP A 102 -5.43 -7.35 -16.61
CA TRP A 102 -5.70 -7.65 -15.21
C TRP A 102 -7.02 -7.02 -14.77
N GLN A 103 -7.61 -7.54 -13.74
CA GLN A 103 -8.93 -7.11 -13.27
C GLN A 103 -8.97 -6.92 -11.76
N VAL A 104 -9.77 -5.95 -11.34
CA VAL A 104 -10.20 -5.77 -9.94
C VAL A 104 -11.71 -5.86 -9.89
N SER A 105 -12.23 -6.72 -9.04
CA SER A 105 -13.68 -6.92 -8.87
C SER A 105 -14.10 -6.79 -7.41
N ASN A 106 -15.36 -6.38 -7.20
CA ASN A 106 -15.95 -6.21 -5.87
C ASN A 106 -16.83 -7.39 -5.43
N GLY A 107 -16.84 -8.48 -6.21
CA GLY A 107 -17.68 -9.64 -5.93
C GLY A 107 -19.20 -9.43 -6.18
N SER A 108 -19.63 -8.19 -6.42
CA SER A 108 -21.04 -7.83 -6.71
C SER A 108 -21.34 -7.66 -8.19
N GLY A 109 -20.42 -8.11 -9.06
CA GLY A 109 -20.57 -8.07 -10.51
C GLY A 109 -19.92 -6.86 -11.19
N GLN A 110 -19.31 -5.95 -10.45
CA GLN A 110 -18.53 -4.86 -11.02
C GLN A 110 -17.07 -5.28 -11.16
N THR A 111 -16.50 -5.07 -12.34
CA THR A 111 -15.12 -5.43 -12.66
C THR A 111 -14.45 -4.28 -13.42
N TYR A 112 -13.31 -3.83 -12.91
CA TYR A 112 -12.41 -2.91 -13.60
C TYR A 112 -11.34 -3.71 -14.33
N THR A 113 -11.12 -3.43 -15.60
CA THR A 113 -10.04 -4.03 -16.38
C THR A 113 -8.93 -3.00 -16.59
N PHE A 114 -7.71 -3.35 -16.19
CA PHE A 114 -6.56 -2.46 -16.36
C PHE A 114 -6.22 -2.27 -17.84
N PRO A 115 -5.94 -1.03 -18.26
CA PRO A 115 -5.37 -0.74 -19.57
C PRO A 115 -3.92 -1.29 -19.65
N SER A 116 -3.27 -1.12 -20.79
CA SER A 116 -1.84 -1.39 -20.91
C SER A 116 -1.07 -0.40 -20.01
N LEU A 117 -0.55 -0.92 -18.91
CA LEU A 117 0.17 -0.18 -17.88
C LEU A 117 1.24 -1.08 -17.28
N THR A 118 2.49 -0.63 -17.31
CA THR A 118 3.61 -1.33 -16.67
C THR A 118 3.80 -0.80 -15.25
N LEU A 119 3.78 -1.70 -14.28
CA LEU A 119 4.04 -1.39 -12.88
C LEU A 119 5.42 -1.91 -12.48
N TYR A 120 6.30 -1.02 -12.02
CA TYR A 120 7.64 -1.37 -11.56
C TYR A 120 7.63 -1.93 -10.14
N PRO A 121 8.71 -2.60 -9.70
CA PRO A 121 8.85 -3.11 -8.33
C PRO A 121 8.57 -2.03 -7.28
N GLY A 122 7.66 -2.32 -6.36
CA GLY A 122 7.22 -1.37 -5.33
C GLY A 122 6.37 -0.21 -5.82
N GLY A 123 6.07 -0.14 -7.14
CA GLY A 123 5.19 0.87 -7.72
C GLY A 123 3.79 0.80 -7.13
N VAL A 124 3.14 1.96 -7.03
CA VAL A 124 1.80 2.11 -6.47
C VAL A 124 0.87 2.74 -7.48
N ILE A 125 -0.33 2.22 -7.59
CA ILE A 125 -1.44 2.79 -8.35
C ILE A 125 -2.67 2.95 -7.47
N VAL A 126 -3.47 3.95 -7.77
CA VAL A 126 -4.73 4.24 -7.08
C VAL A 126 -5.87 4.13 -8.08
N LEU A 127 -6.86 3.28 -7.78
CA LEU A 127 -8.07 3.14 -8.56
C LEU A 127 -9.22 3.86 -7.83
N TYR A 128 -9.71 4.93 -8.41
CA TYR A 128 -10.90 5.66 -7.96
C TYR A 128 -12.15 5.07 -8.60
N SER A 129 -13.26 4.98 -7.84
CA SER A 129 -14.54 4.50 -8.40
C SER A 129 -15.20 5.51 -9.31
N LYS A 130 -15.04 6.80 -9.02
CA LYS A 130 -15.62 7.90 -9.79
C LYS A 130 -15.04 8.06 -11.18
N SER A 131 -15.63 8.95 -11.97
CA SER A 131 -15.10 9.38 -13.27
C SER A 131 -13.91 10.31 -13.12
N GLY A 132 -12.96 10.21 -14.06
CA GLY A 132 -11.76 11.05 -14.10
C GLY A 132 -10.91 10.75 -15.33
N VAL A 133 -9.70 11.28 -15.35
CA VAL A 133 -8.73 11.08 -16.41
C VAL A 133 -7.59 10.20 -15.91
N ASN A 134 -7.38 9.06 -16.54
CA ASN A 134 -6.32 8.12 -16.17
C ASN A 134 -4.95 8.72 -16.38
N THR A 135 -4.08 8.47 -15.42
CA THR A 135 -2.64 8.73 -15.49
C THR A 135 -1.86 7.42 -15.32
N SER A 136 -0.54 7.48 -15.21
CA SER A 136 0.29 6.31 -14.92
C SER A 136 0.17 5.78 -13.48
N ALA A 137 -0.39 6.56 -12.56
CA ALA A 137 -0.51 6.22 -11.15
C ALA A 137 -1.95 6.32 -10.60
N GLU A 138 -2.82 7.04 -11.28
CA GLU A 138 -4.21 7.23 -10.90
C GLU A 138 -5.13 6.75 -12.01
N LEU A 139 -6.02 5.85 -11.67
CA LEU A 139 -6.98 5.24 -12.59
C LEU A 139 -8.40 5.53 -12.10
N TYR A 140 -9.32 5.66 -13.03
CA TYR A 140 -10.70 6.00 -12.77
C TYR A 140 -11.64 4.98 -13.39
N TRP A 141 -12.50 4.38 -12.57
CA TRP A 141 -13.45 3.35 -13.01
C TRP A 141 -14.63 3.94 -13.79
N GLY A 142 -15.01 5.17 -13.46
CA GLY A 142 -16.12 5.86 -14.14
C GLY A 142 -17.50 5.39 -13.71
N LEU A 143 -17.64 4.91 -12.49
CA LEU A 143 -18.91 4.44 -11.95
C LEU A 143 -19.83 5.62 -11.56
N SER A 144 -21.14 5.34 -11.52
CA SER A 144 -22.17 6.26 -11.03
C SER A 144 -22.64 5.95 -9.60
N LYS A 145 -22.12 4.86 -9.00
CA LYS A 145 -22.40 4.44 -7.63
C LYS A 145 -21.12 3.88 -7.02
N SER A 146 -21.01 3.91 -5.70
CA SER A 146 -19.90 3.30 -4.99
C SER A 146 -19.75 1.83 -5.34
N ALA A 147 -18.49 1.38 -5.48
CA ALA A 147 -18.16 -0.01 -5.76
C ALA A 147 -17.93 -0.80 -4.48
N TRP A 148 -17.53 -0.14 -3.40
CA TRP A 148 -17.03 -0.76 -2.20
C TRP A 148 -17.95 -0.56 -1.00
N ALA A 149 -18.03 -1.57 -0.15
CA ALA A 149 -18.75 -1.51 1.12
C ALA A 149 -17.92 -2.19 2.21
N HIS A 150 -18.16 -1.83 3.46
CA HIS A 150 -17.59 -2.55 4.60
C HIS A 150 -17.99 -4.03 4.56
N GLY A 151 -17.04 -4.91 4.83
CA GLY A 151 -17.23 -6.37 4.75
C GLY A 151 -17.18 -6.95 3.33
N ALA A 152 -17.09 -6.13 2.29
CA ALA A 152 -16.90 -6.61 0.91
C ALA A 152 -15.45 -7.09 0.69
N THR A 153 -15.24 -7.84 -0.39
CA THR A 153 -13.92 -8.34 -0.77
C THR A 153 -13.50 -7.73 -2.10
N VAL A 154 -12.29 -7.17 -2.12
CA VAL A 154 -11.59 -6.80 -3.35
C VAL A 154 -10.88 -8.05 -3.87
N THR A 155 -11.16 -8.46 -5.10
CA THR A 155 -10.47 -9.57 -5.76
C THR A 155 -9.66 -9.04 -6.93
N VAL A 156 -8.37 -9.36 -6.95
CA VAL A 156 -7.46 -9.06 -8.06
C VAL A 156 -7.20 -10.33 -8.86
N THR A 157 -7.40 -10.25 -10.17
CA THR A 157 -7.20 -11.37 -11.10
C THR A 157 -6.20 -10.98 -12.18
N ASP A 158 -5.34 -11.88 -12.60
CA ASP A 158 -4.43 -11.66 -13.74
C ASP A 158 -5.17 -11.75 -15.09
N ALA A 159 -4.46 -11.46 -16.17
CA ALA A 159 -5.01 -11.52 -17.53
C ALA A 159 -5.44 -12.93 -17.96
N ALA A 160 -4.96 -13.99 -17.31
CA ALA A 160 -5.35 -15.37 -17.53
C ALA A 160 -6.57 -15.80 -16.72
N GLY A 161 -7.07 -14.91 -15.82
CA GLY A 161 -8.22 -15.17 -14.97
C GLY A 161 -7.87 -15.83 -13.62
N ASN A 162 -6.59 -15.95 -13.27
CA ASN A 162 -6.20 -16.50 -11.97
C ASN A 162 -6.33 -15.43 -10.89
N VAL A 163 -6.93 -15.78 -9.76
CA VAL A 163 -6.98 -14.92 -8.58
C VAL A 163 -5.57 -14.79 -8.00
N ARG A 164 -5.09 -13.56 -7.86
CA ARG A 164 -3.77 -13.22 -7.34
C ARG A 164 -3.81 -12.65 -5.95
N GLU A 165 -4.90 -11.96 -5.61
CA GLU A 165 -5.08 -11.31 -4.32
C GLU A 165 -6.56 -11.24 -3.95
N GLN A 166 -6.85 -11.36 -2.65
CA GLN A 166 -8.17 -11.11 -2.07
C GLN A 166 -8.01 -10.30 -0.79
N TYR A 167 -8.62 -9.14 -0.75
CA TYR A 167 -8.56 -8.21 0.37
C TYR A 167 -9.95 -7.97 0.95
N GLY A 168 -10.15 -8.32 2.21
CA GLY A 168 -11.38 -8.00 2.95
C GLY A 168 -11.38 -6.55 3.41
N ILE A 169 -12.42 -5.80 3.06
CA ILE A 169 -12.59 -4.41 3.49
C ILE A 169 -13.10 -4.42 4.94
N PRO A 170 -12.36 -3.82 5.88
CA PRO A 170 -12.73 -3.81 7.30
C PRO A 170 -14.01 -3.02 7.60
#